data_2fd0f1125cc9005fe6df7b928c71eec0
#
_entry.id   2fd0f1125cc9005fe6df7b928c71eec0
#
_cell.length_a   1.000
_cell.length_b   1.000
_cell.length_c   1.000
_cell.angle_alpha   90.00
_cell.angle_beta   90.00
_cell.angle_gamma   90.00
#
_symmetry.space_group_name_H-M   'P 1'
#
loop_
_entity.id
_entity.type
_entity.pdbx_description
1 polymer ?
#
loop_
_entity_poly.entity_id
_entity_poly.type
_entity_poly.pdbx_seq_one_letter_code
_entity_poly.pdbx_strand_id
1 'polypeptide(L)'
;PLFAQRDANIRIYLEQGNQQISKHIYGQFAEHLGSCIYGGLWVGPESDIPNTQGYRTDVLNALKKLQIPNLRWPGGCFADEYHWMDGIGPKENRPKMVNNNWGGTIEDNSFGTHEFLNLCELLGCEPYISGNVGSGTVEEMAKWVEYMTSEGDSPMANLRRKNGRDKAWKVKFFGVGNESWGCGGSMRPEYYSDLYRRYSTYCRNYDSNVLFKIASGASDYDYNWTE
;
A
#
# COMPACT_ATOMS: atom_id res chain seq x y z
N PRO A 1 34.19 -6.36 37.52
CA PRO A 1 33.87 -7.11 36.32
C PRO A 1 34.83 -6.72 35.21
N LEU A 2 35.69 -7.70 34.81
CA LEU A 2 36.59 -7.55 33.68
C LEU A 2 35.72 -7.60 32.40
N PHE A 3 35.56 -6.48 31.70
CA PHE A 3 35.05 -6.49 30.32
C PHE A 3 36.16 -7.04 29.44
N ALA A 4 36.02 -8.30 29.02
CA ALA A 4 36.90 -8.86 28.02
C ALA A 4 36.58 -8.13 26.68
N GLN A 5 37.48 -7.27 26.26
CA GLN A 5 37.44 -6.68 24.91
C GLN A 5 37.71 -7.82 23.92
N ARG A 6 36.75 -8.08 23.02
CA ARG A 6 36.93 -9.04 21.94
C ARG A 6 37.23 -8.26 20.67
N ASP A 7 38.38 -8.49 20.09
CA ASP A 7 38.73 -7.96 18.79
C ASP A 7 38.00 -8.78 17.70
N ALA A 8 37.31 -8.10 16.79
CA ALA A 8 36.69 -8.73 15.63
C ALA A 8 37.37 -8.20 14.35
N ASN A 9 37.72 -9.10 13.46
CA ASN A 9 38.29 -8.78 12.16
C ASN A 9 37.23 -9.02 11.10
N ILE A 10 36.88 -7.99 10.32
CA ILE A 10 35.97 -8.06 9.18
C ILE A 10 36.79 -7.87 7.90
N ARG A 11 36.71 -8.82 6.98
CA ARG A 11 37.31 -8.71 5.64
C ARG A 11 36.20 -8.55 4.61
N ILE A 12 36.27 -7.50 3.82
CA ILE A 12 35.33 -7.23 2.73
C ILE A 12 36.06 -7.43 1.41
N TYR A 13 35.58 -8.35 0.60
CA TYR A 13 36.11 -8.64 -0.74
C TYR A 13 35.22 -7.99 -1.79
N LEU A 14 35.55 -6.76 -2.19
CA LEU A 14 34.75 -5.97 -3.12
C LEU A 14 34.63 -6.62 -4.51
N GLU A 15 35.68 -7.34 -4.92
CA GLU A 15 35.73 -8.06 -6.20
C GLU A 15 34.80 -9.29 -6.26
N GLN A 16 34.30 -9.76 -5.10
CA GLN A 16 33.35 -10.88 -5.02
C GLN A 16 31.89 -10.43 -4.99
N GLY A 17 31.64 -9.12 -4.97
CA GLY A 17 30.31 -8.55 -5.03
C GLY A 17 29.68 -8.74 -6.42
N ASN A 18 28.81 -9.74 -6.57
CA ASN A 18 28.13 -10.06 -7.81
C ASN A 18 26.60 -9.90 -7.75
N GLN A 19 26.08 -9.42 -6.63
CA GLN A 19 24.64 -9.22 -6.43
C GLN A 19 24.34 -7.75 -6.14
N GLN A 20 23.34 -7.23 -6.83
CA GLN A 20 22.82 -5.90 -6.57
C GLN A 20 21.67 -5.98 -5.59
N ILE A 21 21.79 -5.27 -4.47
CA ILE A 21 20.70 -5.11 -3.51
C ILE A 21 19.57 -4.29 -4.19
N SER A 22 18.36 -4.82 -4.18
CA SER A 22 17.21 -4.10 -4.73
C SER A 22 16.94 -2.81 -3.94
N LYS A 23 16.78 -1.69 -4.65
CA LYS A 23 16.41 -0.42 -4.03
C LYS A 23 15.08 -0.49 -3.26
N HIS A 24 14.22 -1.43 -3.61
CA HIS A 24 12.89 -1.56 -3.03
C HIS A 24 12.90 -1.99 -1.55
N ILE A 25 14.02 -2.48 -1.01
CA ILE A 25 14.18 -2.71 0.43
C ILE A 25 14.16 -1.41 1.24
N TYR A 26 14.37 -0.26 0.61
CA TYR A 26 14.30 1.08 1.21
C TYR A 26 12.93 1.72 1.05
N GLY A 27 11.93 0.95 0.61
CA GLY A 27 10.54 1.39 0.52
C GLY A 27 9.99 1.80 1.88
N GLN A 28 8.98 2.64 1.85
CA GLN A 28 8.26 3.10 3.04
C GLN A 28 6.81 2.65 2.97
N PHE A 29 6.08 2.81 4.07
CA PHE A 29 4.64 2.58 4.08
C PHE A 29 3.90 3.74 4.75
N ALA A 30 2.69 3.98 4.28
CA ALA A 30 1.73 4.89 4.86
C ALA A 30 0.49 4.07 5.25
N GLU A 31 0.16 4.03 6.52
CA GLU A 31 -0.88 3.21 7.08
C GLU A 31 -1.90 4.05 7.83
N HIS A 32 -3.17 3.65 7.79
CA HIS A 32 -4.21 4.23 8.62
C HIS A 32 -4.02 3.80 10.08
N LEU A 33 -3.00 4.36 10.70
CA LEU A 33 -2.53 4.07 12.06
C LEU A 33 -2.28 5.37 12.80
N GLY A 34 -3.09 5.67 13.79
CA GLY A 34 -2.99 6.92 14.55
C GLY A 34 -2.97 8.14 13.63
N SER A 35 -1.97 8.98 13.76
CA SER A 35 -1.81 10.21 12.96
C SER A 35 -0.90 10.02 11.73
N CYS A 36 -0.68 8.79 11.26
CA CYS A 36 0.18 8.57 10.10
C CYS A 36 -0.42 9.20 8.81
N ILE A 37 -1.72 8.99 8.59
CA ILE A 37 -2.41 9.59 7.45
C ILE A 37 -2.99 10.94 7.83
N TYR A 38 -4.07 10.97 8.63
CA TYR A 38 -4.79 12.20 8.97
C TYR A 38 -4.04 13.04 10.00
N GLY A 39 -3.73 14.30 9.63
CA GLY A 39 -2.92 15.22 10.43
C GLY A 39 -1.40 14.95 10.33
N GLY A 40 -1.01 13.77 9.87
CA GLY A 40 0.36 13.40 9.56
C GLY A 40 0.73 13.69 8.11
N LEU A 41 0.44 12.76 7.23
CA LEU A 41 0.71 12.89 5.79
C LEU A 41 -0.29 13.80 5.08
N TRP A 42 -1.58 13.67 5.44
CA TRP A 42 -2.71 14.33 4.82
C TRP A 42 -3.44 15.25 5.79
N VAL A 43 -3.63 16.49 5.36
CA VAL A 43 -4.38 17.52 6.13
C VAL A 43 -5.54 18.11 5.33
N GLY A 44 -5.62 17.77 4.04
CA GLY A 44 -6.59 18.37 3.12
C GLY A 44 -6.11 19.71 2.56
N PRO A 45 -6.59 20.07 1.35
CA PRO A 45 -6.13 21.29 0.66
C PRO A 45 -6.56 22.59 1.34
N GLU A 46 -7.65 22.57 2.11
CA GLU A 46 -8.21 23.73 2.79
C GLU A 46 -7.64 23.94 4.21
N SER A 47 -6.65 23.13 4.62
CA SER A 47 -6.05 23.21 5.95
C SER A 47 -5.14 24.43 6.08
N ASP A 48 -5.13 25.07 7.26
CA ASP A 48 -4.19 26.12 7.64
C ASP A 48 -2.75 25.59 7.83
N ILE A 49 -2.59 24.27 7.97
CA ILE A 49 -1.27 23.64 8.02
C ILE A 49 -0.64 23.73 6.63
N PRO A 50 0.63 24.17 6.50
CA PRO A 50 1.30 24.24 5.22
C PRO A 50 1.23 22.93 4.45
N ASN A 51 0.59 22.97 3.27
CA ASN A 51 0.37 21.80 2.47
C ASN A 51 0.55 22.07 0.97
N THR A 52 0.79 20.99 0.23
CA THR A 52 0.81 20.96 -1.22
C THR A 52 -0.30 20.01 -1.66
N GLN A 53 -1.39 20.54 -2.18
CA GLN A 53 -2.57 19.74 -2.61
C GLN A 53 -3.17 18.87 -1.48
N GLY A 54 -3.06 19.30 -0.23
CA GLY A 54 -3.53 18.57 0.94
C GLY A 54 -2.49 17.69 1.64
N TYR A 55 -1.32 17.46 1.03
CA TYR A 55 -0.21 16.76 1.68
C TYR A 55 0.63 17.73 2.48
N ARG A 56 0.94 17.42 3.72
CA ARG A 56 1.81 18.25 4.55
C ARG A 56 3.14 18.50 3.87
N THR A 57 3.50 19.77 3.73
CA THR A 57 4.69 20.18 2.97
C THR A 57 5.99 19.68 3.61
N ASP A 58 6.07 19.67 4.93
CA ASP A 58 7.24 19.18 5.67
C ASP A 58 7.46 17.68 5.46
N VAL A 59 6.37 16.88 5.54
CA VAL A 59 6.41 15.43 5.32
C VAL A 59 6.74 15.12 3.85
N LEU A 60 6.08 15.79 2.91
CA LEU A 60 6.33 15.63 1.48
C LEU A 60 7.80 15.91 1.13
N ASN A 61 8.37 16.99 1.67
CA ASN A 61 9.77 17.35 1.45
C ASN A 61 10.74 16.35 2.08
N ALA A 62 10.42 15.82 3.26
CA ALA A 62 11.22 14.77 3.90
C ALA A 62 11.23 13.48 3.05
N LEU A 63 10.08 13.03 2.57
CA LEU A 63 9.98 11.85 1.70
C LEU A 63 10.70 12.06 0.37
N LYS A 64 10.61 13.24 -0.23
CA LYS A 64 11.39 13.58 -1.45
C LYS A 64 12.90 13.55 -1.19
N LYS A 65 13.36 14.05 -0.04
CA LYS A 65 14.77 14.03 0.34
C LYS A 65 15.29 12.59 0.54
N LEU A 66 14.45 11.71 1.06
CA LEU A 66 14.76 10.27 1.23
C LEU A 66 14.81 9.52 -0.10
N GLN A 67 14.24 10.07 -1.18
CA GLN A 67 14.18 9.41 -2.49
C GLN A 67 13.60 8.00 -2.40
N ILE A 68 12.50 7.86 -1.67
CA ILE A 68 11.87 6.54 -1.44
C ILE A 68 11.53 5.86 -2.77
N PRO A 69 11.88 4.58 -2.95
CA PRO A 69 11.66 3.88 -4.22
C PRO A 69 10.23 3.38 -4.39
N ASN A 70 9.53 3.13 -3.30
CA ASN A 70 8.12 2.75 -3.28
C ASN A 70 7.45 3.18 -1.97
N LEU A 71 6.12 3.31 -2.02
CA LEU A 71 5.28 3.59 -0.87
C LEU A 71 4.11 2.63 -0.84
N ARG A 72 3.87 1.97 0.30
CA ARG A 72 2.76 1.03 0.51
C ARG A 72 1.60 1.69 1.24
N TRP A 73 0.37 1.38 0.81
CA TRP A 73 -0.89 1.87 1.37
C TRP A 73 -2.03 0.88 1.03
N PRO A 74 -3.16 0.80 1.74
CA PRO A 74 -3.61 1.61 2.88
C PRO A 74 -3.09 1.13 4.24
N GLY A 75 -2.30 0.12 4.27
CA GLY A 75 -1.71 -0.36 5.50
C GLY A 75 -1.35 -1.81 5.46
N GLY A 76 -1.14 -2.27 6.60
CA GLY A 76 -1.18 -3.41 7.43
C GLY A 76 -2.58 -3.96 7.66
N CYS A 77 -2.93 -4.21 8.94
CA CYS A 77 -4.23 -4.79 9.33
C CYS A 77 -5.43 -4.02 8.79
N PHE A 78 -5.34 -2.70 8.70
CA PHE A 78 -6.41 -1.88 8.13
C PHE A 78 -6.74 -2.25 6.68
N ALA A 79 -5.77 -2.72 5.88
CA ALA A 79 -5.98 -3.06 4.48
C ALA A 79 -7.04 -4.16 4.30
N ASP A 80 -7.14 -5.11 5.24
CA ASP A 80 -8.07 -6.22 5.17
C ASP A 80 -9.49 -5.91 5.70
N GLU A 81 -9.71 -4.65 6.12
CA GLU A 81 -11.03 -4.08 6.42
C GLU A 81 -11.39 -2.91 5.47
N TYR A 82 -10.45 -2.47 4.62
CA TYR A 82 -10.64 -1.30 3.76
C TYR A 82 -11.38 -1.64 2.47
N HIS A 83 -12.49 -0.95 2.24
CA HIS A 83 -13.27 -1.01 1.00
C HIS A 83 -12.92 0.20 0.13
N TRP A 84 -12.15 -0.01 -0.92
CA TRP A 84 -11.56 1.06 -1.72
C TRP A 84 -12.57 2.01 -2.38
N MET A 85 -13.79 1.53 -2.66
CA MET A 85 -14.85 2.38 -3.22
C MET A 85 -15.29 3.47 -2.25
N ASP A 86 -15.12 3.28 -0.95
CA ASP A 86 -15.42 4.28 0.08
C ASP A 86 -14.45 5.46 0.04
N GLY A 87 -13.25 5.27 -0.54
CA GLY A 87 -12.22 6.29 -0.66
C GLY A 87 -12.13 6.95 -2.04
N ILE A 88 -13.19 6.90 -2.86
CA ILE A 88 -13.22 7.54 -4.19
C ILE A 88 -14.44 8.46 -4.35
N GLY A 89 -14.42 9.26 -5.43
CA GLY A 89 -15.48 10.24 -5.70
C GLY A 89 -15.43 11.47 -4.80
N PRO A 90 -16.51 12.30 -4.81
CA PRO A 90 -16.58 13.52 -4.01
C PRO A 90 -16.44 13.22 -2.51
N LYS A 91 -15.57 13.97 -1.82
CA LYS A 91 -15.21 13.71 -0.41
C LYS A 91 -16.40 13.77 0.55
N GLU A 92 -17.32 14.67 0.29
CA GLU A 92 -18.55 14.85 1.07
C GLU A 92 -19.49 13.64 1.02
N ASN A 93 -19.33 12.78 0.03
CA ASN A 93 -20.14 11.57 -0.15
C ASN A 93 -19.43 10.30 0.32
N ARG A 94 -18.17 10.39 0.74
CA ARG A 94 -17.42 9.22 1.20
C ARG A 94 -17.92 8.78 2.58
N PRO A 95 -18.26 7.51 2.77
CA PRO A 95 -18.70 7.02 4.06
C PRO A 95 -17.56 7.05 5.08
N LYS A 96 -17.90 7.17 6.35
CA LYS A 96 -16.97 7.00 7.45
C LYS A 96 -16.95 5.55 7.90
N MET A 97 -15.82 5.10 8.40
CA MET A 97 -15.68 3.77 8.97
C MET A 97 -14.96 3.83 10.32
N VAL A 98 -15.15 2.79 11.12
CA VAL A 98 -14.39 2.61 12.36
C VAL A 98 -13.13 1.84 12.06
N ASN A 99 -11.98 2.36 12.44
CA ASN A 99 -10.72 1.64 12.39
C ASN A 99 -10.58 0.74 13.62
N ASN A 100 -11.05 -0.48 13.54
CA ASN A 100 -11.07 -1.41 14.67
C ASN A 100 -9.66 -1.87 15.08
N ASN A 101 -8.71 -1.85 14.17
CA ASN A 101 -7.33 -2.29 14.45
C ASN A 101 -6.56 -1.25 15.27
N TRP A 102 -6.87 0.04 15.09
CA TRP A 102 -6.06 1.12 15.63
C TRP A 102 -6.89 2.13 16.44
N GLY A 103 -7.30 1.71 17.62
CA GLY A 103 -7.90 2.58 18.63
C GLY A 103 -9.37 2.95 18.42
N GLY A 104 -10.08 2.31 17.52
CA GLY A 104 -11.50 2.58 17.24
C GLY A 104 -11.75 3.99 16.71
N THR A 105 -10.76 4.59 16.05
CA THR A 105 -10.87 5.93 15.47
C THR A 105 -11.79 5.93 14.26
N ILE A 106 -12.40 7.08 13.98
CA ILE A 106 -13.23 7.26 12.79
C ILE A 106 -12.34 7.69 11.61
N GLU A 107 -12.28 6.86 10.59
CA GLU A 107 -11.68 7.19 9.31
C GLU A 107 -12.73 7.88 8.42
N ASP A 108 -12.44 9.04 7.89
CA ASP A 108 -13.37 9.83 7.09
C ASP A 108 -13.24 9.57 5.57
N ASN A 109 -12.31 8.71 5.20
CA ASN A 109 -11.99 8.35 3.81
C ASN A 109 -11.61 9.54 2.90
N SER A 110 -11.24 10.69 3.48
CA SER A 110 -10.79 11.85 2.71
C SER A 110 -9.45 11.64 2.03
N PHE A 111 -8.68 10.63 2.46
CA PHE A 111 -7.50 10.13 1.80
C PHE A 111 -7.76 8.72 1.26
N GLY A 112 -7.87 8.60 -0.05
CA GLY A 112 -8.18 7.35 -0.73
C GLY A 112 -7.28 7.09 -1.93
N THR A 113 -7.78 6.33 -2.89
CA THR A 113 -7.01 5.88 -4.07
C THR A 113 -6.38 7.04 -4.84
N HIS A 114 -7.13 8.11 -5.12
CA HIS A 114 -6.63 9.26 -5.87
C HIS A 114 -5.55 9.99 -5.11
N GLU A 115 -5.80 10.27 -3.84
CA GLU A 115 -4.87 10.99 -2.98
C GLU A 115 -3.56 10.18 -2.83
N PHE A 116 -3.64 8.88 -2.64
CA PHE A 116 -2.45 8.04 -2.52
C PHE A 116 -1.63 7.97 -3.82
N LEU A 117 -2.28 7.68 -4.94
CA LEU A 117 -1.56 7.51 -6.21
C LEU A 117 -0.99 8.84 -6.73
N ASN A 118 -1.69 9.95 -6.51
CA ASN A 118 -1.16 11.29 -6.82
C ASN A 118 0.05 11.64 -5.93
N LEU A 119 0.05 11.22 -4.66
CA LEU A 119 1.23 11.35 -3.80
C LEU A 119 2.43 10.60 -4.38
N CYS A 120 2.22 9.36 -4.83
CA CYS A 120 3.30 8.58 -5.45
C CYS A 120 3.86 9.26 -6.70
N GLU A 121 3.01 9.87 -7.53
CA GLU A 121 3.45 10.68 -8.68
C GLU A 121 4.27 11.91 -8.24
N LEU A 122 3.84 12.64 -7.20
CA LEU A 122 4.57 13.79 -6.66
C LEU A 122 5.93 13.42 -6.06
N LEU A 123 6.03 12.22 -5.51
CA LEU A 123 7.28 11.68 -4.93
C LEU A 123 8.17 11.03 -5.99
N GLY A 124 7.63 10.65 -7.14
CA GLY A 124 8.35 9.88 -8.17
C GLY A 124 8.65 8.45 -7.72
N CYS A 125 7.83 7.87 -6.84
CA CYS A 125 8.00 6.52 -6.32
C CYS A 125 6.96 5.55 -6.88
N GLU A 126 7.28 4.25 -6.83
CA GLU A 126 6.34 3.20 -7.24
C GLU A 126 5.25 3.01 -6.17
N PRO A 127 3.97 3.00 -6.53
CA PRO A 127 2.92 2.64 -5.59
C PRO A 127 2.95 1.13 -5.30
N TYR A 128 2.70 0.81 -4.03
CA TYR A 128 2.42 -0.54 -3.57
C TYR A 128 1.05 -0.53 -2.88
N ILE A 129 0.07 -1.15 -3.52
CA ILE A 129 -1.29 -1.27 -3.00
C ILE A 129 -1.43 -2.57 -2.21
N SER A 130 -1.94 -2.50 -0.98
CA SER A 130 -2.33 -3.68 -0.20
C SER A 130 -3.82 -3.97 -0.42
N GLY A 131 -4.12 -5.08 -1.09
CA GLY A 131 -5.49 -5.50 -1.39
C GLY A 131 -6.14 -6.24 -0.22
N ASN A 132 -7.45 -6.07 -0.07
CA ASN A 132 -8.26 -6.65 0.99
C ASN A 132 -8.65 -8.11 0.66
N VAL A 133 -8.04 -9.08 1.34
CA VAL A 133 -8.41 -10.51 1.28
C VAL A 133 -9.23 -10.93 2.50
N GLY A 134 -9.20 -10.12 3.56
CA GLY A 134 -9.91 -10.38 4.82
C GLY A 134 -11.43 -10.24 4.67
N SER A 135 -11.93 -9.02 4.60
CA SER A 135 -13.36 -8.71 4.47
C SER A 135 -13.82 -8.44 3.04
N GLY A 136 -12.89 -8.19 2.11
CA GLY A 136 -13.20 -7.86 0.72
C GLY A 136 -13.57 -9.06 -0.13
N THR A 137 -13.97 -8.78 -1.36
CA THR A 137 -14.30 -9.81 -2.35
C THR A 137 -13.32 -9.81 -3.53
N VAL A 138 -13.24 -10.95 -4.23
CA VAL A 138 -12.45 -11.07 -5.47
C VAL A 138 -12.88 -10.03 -6.51
N GLU A 139 -14.18 -9.80 -6.63
CA GLU A 139 -14.74 -8.83 -7.57
C GLU A 139 -14.32 -7.40 -7.22
N GLU A 140 -14.39 -7.05 -5.93
CA GLU A 140 -13.98 -5.73 -5.44
C GLU A 140 -12.50 -5.47 -5.73
N MET A 141 -11.62 -6.41 -5.43
CA MET A 141 -10.20 -6.29 -5.71
C MET A 141 -9.91 -6.19 -7.21
N ALA A 142 -10.56 -7.02 -8.04
CA ALA A 142 -10.42 -6.98 -9.49
C ALA A 142 -10.85 -5.61 -10.08
N LYS A 143 -11.98 -5.07 -9.59
CA LYS A 143 -12.46 -3.74 -9.97
C LYS A 143 -11.50 -2.63 -9.55
N TRP A 144 -10.85 -2.77 -8.39
CA TRP A 144 -9.86 -1.77 -7.97
C TRP A 144 -8.66 -1.73 -8.91
N VAL A 145 -8.14 -2.90 -9.30
CA VAL A 145 -7.05 -2.98 -10.29
C VAL A 145 -7.47 -2.35 -11.62
N GLU A 146 -8.67 -2.68 -12.13
CA GLU A 146 -9.21 -2.08 -13.35
C GLU A 146 -9.34 -0.55 -13.23
N TYR A 147 -9.89 -0.07 -12.10
CA TYR A 147 -10.05 1.36 -11.83
C TYR A 147 -8.73 2.12 -11.92
N MET A 148 -7.69 1.57 -11.31
CA MET A 148 -6.38 2.23 -11.27
C MET A 148 -5.64 2.17 -12.59
N THR A 149 -5.72 1.06 -13.33
CA THR A 149 -4.73 0.72 -14.35
C THR A 149 -5.28 0.56 -15.77
N SER A 150 -6.60 0.49 -15.98
CA SER A 150 -7.17 0.38 -17.33
C SER A 150 -7.27 1.73 -18.03
N GLU A 151 -6.76 1.81 -19.26
CA GLU A 151 -6.92 2.98 -20.16
C GLU A 151 -8.13 2.85 -21.09
N GLY A 152 -8.68 1.65 -21.23
CA GLY A 152 -9.76 1.35 -22.15
C GLY A 152 -11.12 1.98 -21.79
N ASP A 153 -12.10 1.73 -22.63
CA ASP A 153 -13.51 2.07 -22.36
C ASP A 153 -14.14 0.95 -21.53
N SER A 154 -13.89 0.95 -20.24
CA SER A 154 -14.38 -0.05 -19.30
C SER A 154 -15.11 0.61 -18.13
N PRO A 155 -16.00 -0.12 -17.43
CA PRO A 155 -16.81 0.47 -16.35
C PRO A 155 -15.98 1.17 -15.27
N MET A 156 -14.88 0.57 -14.83
CA MET A 156 -14.06 1.14 -13.77
C MET A 156 -13.14 2.25 -14.28
N ALA A 157 -12.63 2.16 -15.51
CA ALA A 157 -11.91 3.26 -16.14
C ALA A 157 -12.81 4.48 -16.33
N ASN A 158 -14.06 4.27 -16.73
CA ASN A 158 -15.05 5.35 -16.86
C ASN A 158 -15.41 5.96 -15.50
N LEU A 159 -15.53 5.15 -14.46
CA LEU A 159 -15.73 5.64 -13.10
C LEU A 159 -14.54 6.50 -12.62
N ARG A 160 -13.30 6.08 -12.91
CA ARG A 160 -12.10 6.89 -12.62
C ARG A 160 -12.17 8.26 -13.31
N ARG A 161 -12.53 8.27 -14.61
CA ARG A 161 -12.67 9.53 -15.38
C ARG A 161 -13.75 10.42 -14.79
N LYS A 162 -14.90 9.84 -14.45
CA LYS A 162 -15.98 10.56 -13.77
C LYS A 162 -15.52 11.17 -12.44
N ASN A 163 -14.60 10.52 -11.74
CA ASN A 163 -14.00 11.00 -10.49
C ASN A 163 -12.82 11.95 -10.72
N GLY A 164 -12.65 12.47 -11.96
CA GLY A 164 -11.69 13.54 -12.24
C GLY A 164 -10.30 13.10 -12.67
N ARG A 165 -10.06 11.80 -12.88
CA ARG A 165 -8.77 11.30 -13.38
C ARG A 165 -8.93 10.61 -14.73
N ASP A 166 -8.46 11.26 -15.77
CA ASP A 166 -8.57 10.75 -17.14
C ASP A 166 -7.62 9.58 -17.39
N LYS A 167 -6.32 9.78 -17.19
CA LYS A 167 -5.29 8.75 -17.40
C LYS A 167 -5.20 7.76 -16.25
N ALA A 168 -4.99 6.49 -16.57
CA ALA A 168 -4.65 5.48 -15.59
C ALA A 168 -3.32 5.81 -14.87
N TRP A 169 -3.19 5.30 -13.66
CA TRP A 169 -1.91 5.28 -12.98
C TRP A 169 -1.13 4.02 -13.37
N LYS A 170 0.17 4.07 -13.15
CA LYS A 170 1.01 2.87 -13.19
C LYS A 170 1.15 2.33 -11.77
N VAL A 171 0.64 1.12 -11.57
CA VAL A 171 0.74 0.40 -10.30
C VAL A 171 1.62 -0.81 -10.53
N LYS A 172 2.79 -0.81 -9.90
CA LYS A 172 3.75 -1.91 -10.05
C LYS A 172 3.52 -3.01 -9.03
N PHE A 173 3.44 -2.65 -7.75
CA PHE A 173 3.33 -3.61 -6.65
C PHE A 173 1.90 -3.72 -6.15
N PHE A 174 1.42 -4.96 -6.07
CA PHE A 174 0.09 -5.24 -5.59
C PHE A 174 0.11 -6.42 -4.62
N GLY A 175 -0.12 -6.13 -3.34
CA GLY A 175 -0.25 -7.12 -2.28
C GLY A 175 -1.63 -7.76 -2.32
N VAL A 176 -1.66 -9.07 -2.34
CA VAL A 176 -2.89 -9.88 -2.25
C VAL A 176 -3.03 -10.35 -0.81
N GLY A 177 -3.60 -9.50 0.03
CA GLY A 177 -3.70 -9.69 1.47
C GLY A 177 -2.54 -9.05 2.26
N ASN A 178 -2.73 -8.96 3.55
CA ASN A 178 -1.75 -8.51 4.54
C ASN A 178 -1.88 -9.35 5.80
N GLU A 179 -0.77 -9.82 6.35
CA GLU A 179 -0.72 -10.57 7.61
C GLU A 179 -1.87 -11.60 7.76
N SER A 180 -2.12 -12.38 6.71
CA SER A 180 -3.27 -13.27 6.63
C SER A 180 -3.25 -14.38 7.68
N TRP A 181 -2.08 -14.65 8.25
CA TRP A 181 -1.86 -15.51 9.42
C TRP A 181 -2.42 -14.91 10.73
N GLY A 182 -2.60 -13.60 10.78
CA GLY A 182 -3.02 -12.82 11.96
C GLY A 182 -4.21 -11.92 11.65
N CYS A 183 -4.01 -10.61 11.77
CA CYS A 183 -5.09 -9.62 11.63
C CYS A 183 -5.76 -9.60 10.25
N GLY A 184 -5.10 -10.10 9.22
CA GLY A 184 -5.67 -10.25 7.88
C GLY A 184 -6.60 -11.47 7.72
N GLY A 185 -7.03 -12.11 8.83
CA GLY A 185 -8.06 -13.13 8.79
C GLY A 185 -7.77 -14.42 9.56
N SER A 186 -6.64 -14.51 10.30
CA SER A 186 -6.23 -15.70 11.09
C SER A 186 -6.30 -16.98 10.27
N MET A 187 -5.80 -16.93 9.04
CA MET A 187 -5.90 -18.02 8.06
C MET A 187 -4.79 -19.05 8.26
N ARG A 188 -5.12 -20.31 7.98
CA ARG A 188 -4.10 -21.34 7.79
C ARG A 188 -3.40 -21.12 6.44
N PRO A 189 -2.12 -21.53 6.28
CA PRO A 189 -1.36 -21.28 5.06
C PRO A 189 -2.03 -21.89 3.81
N GLU A 190 -2.61 -23.07 3.91
CA GLU A 190 -3.30 -23.73 2.79
C GLU A 190 -4.51 -22.93 2.32
N TYR A 191 -5.30 -22.41 3.28
CA TYR A 191 -6.47 -21.59 2.96
C TYR A 191 -6.09 -20.27 2.32
N TYR A 192 -5.07 -19.59 2.87
CA TYR A 192 -4.56 -18.37 2.27
C TYR A 192 -3.98 -18.62 0.88
N SER A 193 -3.25 -19.71 0.69
CA SER A 193 -2.69 -20.08 -0.63
C SER A 193 -3.79 -20.22 -1.69
N ASP A 194 -4.91 -20.85 -1.35
CA ASP A 194 -6.06 -20.98 -2.23
C ASP A 194 -6.72 -19.61 -2.51
N LEU A 195 -6.88 -18.78 -1.49
CA LEU A 195 -7.39 -17.42 -1.66
C LEU A 195 -6.44 -16.57 -2.52
N TYR A 196 -5.13 -16.59 -2.24
CA TYR A 196 -4.13 -15.89 -3.05
C TYR A 196 -4.23 -16.27 -4.53
N ARG A 197 -4.27 -17.56 -4.84
CA ARG A 197 -4.42 -18.05 -6.21
C ARG A 197 -5.70 -17.54 -6.84
N ARG A 198 -6.80 -17.58 -6.11
CA ARG A 198 -8.11 -17.11 -6.58
C ARG A 198 -8.12 -15.62 -6.83
N TYR A 199 -7.75 -14.80 -5.86
CA TYR A 199 -7.72 -13.33 -5.98
C TYR A 199 -6.74 -12.87 -7.06
N SER A 200 -5.52 -13.40 -7.05
CA SER A 200 -4.48 -13.03 -8.02
C SER A 200 -4.84 -13.37 -9.47
N THR A 201 -5.66 -14.40 -9.69
CA THR A 201 -6.17 -14.76 -11.02
C THR A 201 -7.02 -13.65 -11.63
N TYR A 202 -7.80 -12.94 -10.83
CA TYR A 202 -8.70 -11.88 -11.28
C TYR A 202 -8.06 -10.49 -11.24
N CYS A 203 -6.95 -10.30 -10.54
CA CYS A 203 -6.12 -9.09 -10.62
C CYS A 203 -5.32 -9.14 -11.93
N ARG A 204 -5.90 -8.66 -13.00
CA ARG A 204 -5.34 -8.75 -14.36
C ARG A 204 -4.42 -7.58 -14.66
N ASN A 205 -3.51 -7.79 -15.60
CA ASN A 205 -2.77 -6.70 -16.21
C ASN A 205 -3.69 -5.99 -17.22
N TYR A 206 -3.72 -4.67 -17.16
CA TYR A 206 -4.44 -3.84 -18.12
C TYR A 206 -3.46 -3.01 -18.93
N ASP A 207 -3.68 -2.98 -20.24
CA ASP A 207 -2.84 -2.25 -21.21
C ASP A 207 -1.34 -2.54 -21.02
N SER A 208 -0.53 -1.51 -20.80
CA SER A 208 0.91 -1.67 -20.53
C SER A 208 1.26 -1.85 -19.05
N ASN A 209 0.26 -1.88 -18.16
CA ASN A 209 0.50 -2.04 -16.73
C ASN A 209 0.63 -3.51 -16.35
N VAL A 210 1.80 -3.89 -15.86
CA VAL A 210 2.09 -5.25 -15.38
C VAL A 210 2.26 -5.21 -13.88
N LEU A 211 1.38 -5.94 -13.18
CA LEU A 211 1.41 -6.06 -11.73
C LEU A 211 2.46 -7.08 -11.27
N PHE A 212 3.29 -6.68 -10.33
CA PHE A 212 4.06 -7.59 -9.50
C PHE A 212 3.23 -7.92 -8.26
N LYS A 213 2.62 -9.11 -8.25
CA LYS A 213 1.73 -9.57 -7.19
C LYS A 213 2.54 -10.14 -6.04
N ILE A 214 2.21 -9.74 -4.82
CA ILE A 214 2.95 -10.07 -3.61
C ILE A 214 2.02 -10.85 -2.69
N ALA A 215 2.46 -12.03 -2.26
CA ALA A 215 1.78 -12.80 -1.24
C ALA A 215 2.16 -12.32 0.17
N SER A 216 1.24 -12.46 1.11
CA SER A 216 1.52 -12.29 2.52
C SER A 216 2.38 -13.46 3.01
N GLY A 217 3.48 -13.18 3.69
CA GLY A 217 4.28 -14.15 4.43
C GLY A 217 3.93 -14.14 5.92
N ALA A 218 4.50 -15.06 6.69
CA ALA A 218 4.35 -15.09 8.13
C ALA A 218 5.21 -14.03 8.86
N SER A 219 4.98 -13.88 10.15
CA SER A 219 5.83 -13.06 11.01
C SER A 219 7.11 -13.80 11.42
N ASP A 220 8.17 -13.05 11.64
CA ASP A 220 9.45 -13.38 12.30
C ASP A 220 9.92 -14.83 12.21
N TYR A 221 9.39 -15.70 13.05
CA TYR A 221 9.91 -17.07 13.26
C TYR A 221 8.98 -18.16 12.72
N ASP A 222 7.82 -17.80 12.20
CA ASP A 222 6.85 -18.78 11.69
C ASP A 222 7.12 -19.12 10.22
N TYR A 223 8.28 -19.71 9.98
CA TYR A 223 8.65 -20.19 8.63
C TYR A 223 7.71 -21.28 8.13
N ASN A 224 7.15 -22.12 9.04
CA ASN A 224 6.23 -23.18 8.66
C ASN A 224 4.95 -22.65 8.02
N TRP A 225 4.52 -21.45 8.39
CA TRP A 225 3.35 -20.82 7.74
C TRP A 225 3.66 -20.34 6.32
N THR A 226 4.92 -20.02 6.05
CA THR A 226 5.35 -19.49 4.73
C THR A 226 5.74 -20.59 3.75
N GLU A 227 6.19 -21.76 4.25
CA GLU A 227 6.57 -22.94 3.45
C GLU A 227 5.36 -23.77 3.00
#